data_154327a03d6ba99f673087f99c70f4f6
#
_entry.id   154327a03d6ba99f673087f99c70f4f6
#
_cell.length_a   1.000
_cell.length_b   1.000
_cell.length_c   1.000
_cell.angle_alpha   90.00
_cell.angle_beta   90.00
_cell.angle_gamma   90.00
#
_symmetry.space_group_name_H-M   'P 1'
#
loop_
_entity.id
_entity.type
_entity.pdbx_description
1 polymer ?
#
loop_
_entity_poly.entity_id
_entity_poly.type
_entity_poly.pdbx_seq_one_letter_code
_entity_poly.pdbx_strand_id
1 'polypeptide(L)'
;SVGESTTYDYLTWLQDPEHYQCWAVQDEEKIVNISITKINTYATHKSLHLITTTGINGGRWDTYKEAHHTIEDYARRRGCRRIEMYGRKGWSRVLNKLEGAQNEKYKEVYVVHSMELKNE
;
A
#
# COMPACT_ATOMS: atom_id res chain seq x y z
N SER A 1 8.00 5.92 -1.00
CA SER A 1 7.09 6.48 -0.02
C SER A 1 7.38 7.95 0.20
N VAL A 2 6.39 8.66 0.64
CA VAL A 2 6.53 10.04 1.05
C VAL A 2 6.81 10.07 2.54
N GLY A 3 7.93 10.64 2.93
CA GLY A 3 8.35 10.66 4.31
C GLY A 3 9.13 9.42 4.70
N GLU A 4 9.81 9.51 5.80
CA GLU A 4 10.65 8.47 6.32
C GLU A 4 10.05 7.95 7.62
N SER A 5 9.96 6.62 7.75
CA SER A 5 9.46 5.97 8.94
C SER A 5 10.53 5.04 9.49
N THR A 6 10.59 4.94 10.80
CA THR A 6 11.54 4.07 11.48
C THR A 6 10.91 2.73 11.80
N THR A 7 11.74 1.74 12.13
CA THR A 7 11.25 0.44 12.61
C THR A 7 10.35 0.62 13.84
N TYR A 8 10.69 1.55 14.72
CA TYR A 8 9.86 1.84 15.89
C TYR A 8 8.46 2.32 15.50
N ASP A 9 8.37 3.18 14.49
CA ASP A 9 7.08 3.66 14.01
C ASP A 9 6.22 2.50 13.52
N TYR A 10 6.79 1.60 12.71
CA TYR A 10 6.06 0.44 12.20
C TYR A 10 5.60 -0.48 13.33
N LEU A 11 6.45 -0.75 14.31
CA LEU A 11 6.08 -1.59 15.44
C LEU A 11 4.94 -0.96 16.25
N THR A 12 4.97 0.35 16.43
CA THR A 12 3.91 1.07 17.12
C THR A 12 2.59 0.98 16.36
N TRP A 13 2.63 1.21 15.05
CA TRP A 13 1.43 1.16 14.21
C TRP A 13 0.80 -0.23 14.19
N LEU A 14 1.60 -1.28 14.16
CA LEU A 14 1.09 -2.65 14.10
C LEU A 14 0.45 -3.10 15.42
N GLN A 15 0.57 -2.34 16.48
CA GLN A 15 -0.18 -2.57 17.71
C GLN A 15 -1.61 -2.04 17.64
N ASP A 16 -1.97 -1.39 16.55
CA ASP A 16 -3.31 -0.88 16.28
C ASP A 16 -3.89 -1.56 15.06
N PRO A 17 -4.33 -2.82 15.17
CA PRO A 17 -4.77 -3.62 14.01
C PRO A 17 -6.07 -3.13 13.38
N GLU A 18 -6.82 -2.29 14.07
CA GLU A 18 -8.01 -1.70 13.47
C GLU A 18 -7.65 -0.73 12.35
N HIS A 19 -6.54 -0.01 12.51
CA HIS A 19 -6.13 1.01 11.56
C HIS A 19 -4.96 0.56 10.67
N TYR A 20 -4.07 -0.29 11.18
CA TYR A 20 -2.86 -0.71 10.47
C TYR A 20 -2.82 -2.21 10.26
N GLN A 21 -2.37 -2.65 9.11
CA GLN A 21 -2.26 -4.06 8.77
C GLN A 21 -0.88 -4.35 8.19
N CYS A 22 -0.35 -5.51 8.52
CA CYS A 22 0.88 -6.02 7.93
C CYS A 22 0.54 -7.21 7.05
N TRP A 23 1.01 -7.19 5.81
CA TRP A 23 0.75 -8.23 4.81
C TRP A 23 2.07 -8.88 4.45
N ALA A 24 2.17 -10.18 4.66
CA ALA A 24 3.30 -10.97 4.20
C ALA A 24 2.85 -11.73 2.95
N VAL A 25 3.50 -11.46 1.83
CA VAL A 25 3.23 -12.16 0.58
C VAL A 25 4.16 -13.36 0.50
N GLN A 26 3.59 -14.54 0.34
CA GLN A 26 4.33 -15.79 0.32
C GLN A 26 4.22 -16.45 -1.04
N ASP A 27 5.35 -16.92 -1.54
CA ASP A 27 5.44 -17.69 -2.76
C ASP A 27 6.26 -18.94 -2.46
N GLU A 28 5.66 -20.12 -2.60
CA GLU A 28 6.31 -21.43 -2.35
C GLU A 28 7.02 -21.51 -0.99
N GLU A 29 6.39 -21.15 0.08
CA GLU A 29 6.95 -21.20 1.44
C GLU A 29 7.98 -20.10 1.75
N LYS A 30 8.21 -19.17 0.82
CA LYS A 30 9.09 -18.03 1.06
C LYS A 30 8.31 -16.74 1.11
N ILE A 31 8.65 -15.90 2.07
CA ILE A 31 8.09 -14.55 2.10
C ILE A 31 8.85 -13.71 1.06
N VAL A 32 8.14 -13.20 0.08
CA VAL A 32 8.73 -12.44 -1.03
C VAL A 32 8.41 -10.95 -0.95
N ASN A 33 7.51 -10.56 -0.08
CA ASN A 33 7.15 -9.16 0.10
C ASN A 33 6.51 -8.95 1.45
N ILE A 34 6.76 -7.79 2.04
CA ILE A 34 6.05 -7.32 3.23
C ILE A 34 5.53 -5.94 2.93
N SER A 35 4.24 -5.75 3.16
CA SER A 35 3.56 -4.48 2.93
C SER A 35 2.81 -4.06 4.18
N ILE A 36 2.73 -2.76 4.41
CA ILE A 36 1.97 -2.19 5.52
C ILE A 36 0.91 -1.26 4.92
N THR A 37 -0.32 -1.46 5.36
CA THR A 37 -1.44 -0.63 4.97
C THR A 37 -2.05 0.05 6.19
N LYS A 38 -2.75 1.14 5.94
CA LYS A 38 -3.50 1.88 6.95
C LYS A 38 -4.87 2.22 6.40
N ILE A 39 -5.90 2.07 7.22
CA ILE A 39 -7.23 2.56 6.88
C ILE A 39 -7.38 3.97 7.42
N ASN A 40 -7.58 4.92 6.53
CA ASN A 40 -7.86 6.30 6.86
C ASN A 40 -9.36 6.56 6.74
N THR A 41 -9.91 7.22 7.74
CA THR A 41 -11.31 7.61 7.73
C THR A 41 -11.40 9.11 7.48
N TYR A 42 -12.02 9.47 6.36
CA TYR A 42 -12.30 10.85 6.00
C TYR A 42 -13.77 11.16 6.27
N ALA A 43 -14.16 12.42 6.14
CA ALA A 43 -15.54 12.83 6.40
C ALA A 43 -16.55 12.11 5.52
N THR A 44 -16.20 11.80 4.28
CA THR A 44 -17.11 11.24 3.29
C THR A 44 -16.84 9.78 2.94
N HIS A 45 -15.66 9.25 3.28
CA HIS A 45 -15.29 7.90 2.87
C HIS A 45 -14.12 7.36 3.68
N LYS A 46 -13.85 6.07 3.54
CA LYS A 46 -12.65 5.41 4.04
C LYS A 46 -11.75 5.06 2.86
N SER A 47 -10.47 5.06 3.12
CA SER A 47 -9.45 4.71 2.13
C SER A 47 -8.44 3.77 2.76
N LEU A 48 -8.04 2.73 2.04
CA LEU A 48 -6.91 1.89 2.43
C LEU A 48 -5.66 2.47 1.78
N HIS A 49 -4.70 2.80 2.62
CA HIS A 49 -3.48 3.45 2.20
C HIS A 49 -2.31 2.47 2.28
N LEU A 50 -1.67 2.21 1.15
CA LEU A 50 -0.43 1.43 1.13
C LEU A 50 0.72 2.34 1.57
N ILE A 51 1.21 2.11 2.79
CA ILE A 51 2.24 2.96 3.39
C ILE A 51 3.61 2.58 2.86
N THR A 52 3.92 1.29 2.88
CA THR A 52 5.21 0.80 2.45
C THR A 52 5.08 -0.62 1.91
N THR A 53 5.96 -0.95 1.00
CA THR A 53 6.10 -2.30 0.47
C THR A 53 7.58 -2.59 0.29
N THR A 54 8.01 -3.76 0.74
CA THR A 54 9.40 -4.18 0.64
C THR A 54 9.46 -5.53 -0.04
N GLY A 55 10.08 -5.59 -1.20
CA GLY A 55 10.34 -6.84 -1.89
C GLY A 55 11.59 -7.49 -1.34
N ILE A 56 11.51 -8.83 -1.10
CA ILE A 56 12.65 -9.62 -0.60
C ILE A 56 13.10 -10.44 -1.76
N ASN A 57 13.41 -10.49 -2.70
CA ASN A 57 13.83 -11.32 -3.83
C ASN A 57 12.78 -12.30 -4.32
N GLY A 58 12.52 -12.21 -5.57
CA GLY A 58 11.71 -13.16 -6.29
C GLY A 58 10.23 -12.92 -6.14
N GLY A 59 9.49 -13.97 -6.28
CA GLY A 59 8.05 -13.90 -6.35
C GLY A 59 7.57 -13.82 -7.80
N ARG A 60 6.56 -14.59 -8.10
CA ARG A 60 5.98 -14.59 -9.43
C ARG A 60 4.96 -13.48 -9.54
N TRP A 61 4.82 -12.96 -10.75
CA TRP A 61 3.85 -11.90 -11.02
C TRP A 61 2.43 -12.29 -10.59
N ASP A 62 2.03 -13.54 -10.82
CA ASP A 62 0.72 -14.03 -10.44
C ASP A 62 0.50 -14.00 -8.93
N THR A 63 1.56 -14.27 -8.16
CA THR A 63 1.51 -14.18 -6.70
C THR A 63 1.23 -12.75 -6.24
N TYR A 64 1.87 -11.77 -6.86
CA TYR A 64 1.64 -10.37 -6.55
C TYR A 64 0.23 -9.91 -6.95
N LYS A 65 -0.28 -10.39 -8.09
CA LYS A 65 -1.66 -10.11 -8.50
C LYS A 65 -2.65 -10.65 -7.48
N GLU A 66 -2.45 -11.88 -7.04
CA GLU A 66 -3.31 -12.50 -6.04
C GLU A 66 -3.27 -11.76 -4.71
N ALA A 67 -2.08 -11.37 -4.29
CA ALA A 67 -1.91 -10.57 -3.07
C ALA A 67 -2.63 -9.23 -3.17
N HIS A 68 -2.54 -8.57 -4.30
CA HIS A 68 -3.22 -7.30 -4.53
C HIS A 68 -4.74 -7.47 -4.46
N HIS A 69 -5.27 -8.52 -5.08
CA HIS A 69 -6.70 -8.81 -5.02
C HIS A 69 -7.16 -9.11 -3.59
N THR A 70 -6.33 -9.80 -2.81
CA THR A 70 -6.64 -10.06 -1.40
C THR A 70 -6.76 -8.76 -0.60
N ILE A 71 -5.85 -7.83 -0.83
CA ILE A 71 -5.88 -6.52 -0.18
C ILE A 71 -7.10 -5.72 -0.62
N GLU A 72 -7.45 -5.76 -1.91
CA GLU A 72 -8.65 -5.10 -2.42
C GLU A 72 -9.92 -5.66 -1.76
N ASP A 73 -10.05 -6.96 -1.67
CA ASP A 73 -11.21 -7.60 -1.05
C ASP A 73 -11.33 -7.20 0.41
N TYR A 74 -10.20 -7.17 1.11
CA TYR A 74 -10.16 -6.71 2.48
C TYR A 74 -10.62 -5.25 2.59
N ALA A 75 -10.11 -4.38 1.73
CA ALA A 75 -10.49 -2.97 1.71
C ALA A 75 -12.00 -2.82 1.51
N ARG A 76 -12.58 -3.56 0.57
CA ARG A 76 -14.03 -3.55 0.34
C ARG A 76 -14.80 -4.02 1.56
N ARG A 77 -14.36 -5.11 2.19
CA ARG A 77 -15.02 -5.62 3.42
C ARG A 77 -14.95 -4.61 4.57
N ARG A 78 -13.91 -3.80 4.62
CA ARG A 78 -13.77 -2.75 5.63
C ARG A 78 -14.47 -1.46 5.24
N GLY A 79 -15.19 -1.44 4.13
CA GLY A 79 -15.95 -0.28 3.69
C GLY A 79 -15.11 0.80 3.04
N CYS A 80 -13.92 0.47 2.58
CA CYS A 80 -13.06 1.43 1.90
C CYS A 80 -13.56 1.69 0.48
N ARG A 81 -13.55 2.95 0.10
CA ARG A 81 -13.93 3.39 -1.24
C ARG A 81 -12.74 3.41 -2.19
N ARG A 82 -11.54 3.57 -1.66
CA ARG A 82 -10.32 3.71 -2.46
C ARG A 82 -9.19 2.92 -1.86
N ILE A 83 -8.24 2.58 -2.73
CA ILE A 83 -6.89 2.18 -2.34
C ILE A 83 -5.96 3.27 -2.86
N GLU A 84 -5.13 3.80 -1.99
CA GLU A 84 -4.23 4.90 -2.31
C GLU A 84 -2.80 4.55 -1.94
N MET A 85 -1.85 5.10 -2.65
CA MET A 85 -0.46 5.09 -2.24
C MET A 85 0.23 6.36 -2.70
N TYR A 86 1.22 6.80 -1.93
CA TYR A 86 2.13 7.83 -2.36
C TYR A 86 3.34 7.14 -2.99
N GLY A 87 3.61 7.49 -4.22
CA GLY A 87 4.70 6.87 -4.96
C GLY A 87 5.27 7.82 -5.99
N ARG A 88 6.34 7.38 -6.61
CA ARG A 88 6.93 8.12 -7.71
C ARG A 88 5.98 8.15 -8.89
N LYS A 89 6.13 9.16 -9.74
CA LYS A 89 5.41 9.24 -10.98
C LYS A 89 5.59 7.96 -11.79
N GLY A 90 4.53 7.45 -12.35
CA GLY A 90 4.56 6.21 -13.12
C GLY A 90 4.15 4.95 -12.38
N TRP A 91 4.00 5.00 -11.05
CA TRP A 91 3.55 3.85 -10.28
C TRP A 91 2.17 3.36 -10.69
N SER A 92 1.29 4.26 -11.15
CA SER A 92 -0.04 3.86 -11.65
C SER A 92 0.04 2.83 -12.75
N ARG A 93 1.05 2.94 -13.62
CA ARG A 93 1.25 1.99 -14.71
C ARG A 93 1.57 0.60 -14.18
N VAL A 94 2.44 0.51 -13.17
CA VAL A 94 2.80 -0.77 -12.56
C VAL A 94 1.62 -1.38 -11.83
N LEU A 95 0.92 -0.58 -11.04
CA LEU A 95 -0.25 -1.01 -10.30
C LEU A 95 -1.37 -1.50 -11.21
N ASN A 96 -1.57 -0.83 -12.34
CA ASN A 96 -2.59 -1.24 -13.30
C ASN A 96 -2.26 -2.56 -13.98
N LYS A 97 -0.98 -2.90 -14.10
CA LYS A 97 -0.58 -4.23 -14.56
C LYS A 97 -0.95 -5.31 -13.53
N LEU A 98 -0.86 -4.98 -12.24
CA LEU A 98 -1.28 -5.91 -11.18
C LEU A 98 -2.80 -6.12 -11.21
N GLU A 99 -3.56 -5.08 -11.51
CA GLU A 99 -5.01 -5.20 -11.68
C GLU A 99 -5.39 -6.10 -12.86
N GLY A 100 -4.56 -6.13 -13.90
CA GLY A 100 -4.84 -6.92 -15.09
C GLY A 100 -6.07 -6.41 -15.83
N ALA A 101 -7.06 -7.28 -16.02
CA ALA A 101 -8.29 -6.96 -16.77
C ALA A 101 -9.41 -6.36 -15.92
N GLN A 102 -9.16 -6.04 -14.66
CA GLN A 102 -10.14 -5.42 -13.78
C GLN A 102 -10.57 -4.05 -14.34
N ASN A 103 -11.78 -3.65 -13.99
CA ASN A 103 -12.32 -2.37 -14.45
C ASN A 103 -11.78 -1.18 -13.68
N GLU A 104 -11.48 -1.37 -12.40
CA GLU A 104 -10.91 -0.32 -11.58
C GLU A 104 -9.44 -0.12 -11.94
N LYS A 105 -9.05 1.12 -12.13
CA LYS A 105 -7.68 1.49 -12.49
C LYS A 105 -7.14 2.54 -11.54
N TYR A 106 -5.85 2.43 -11.29
CA TYR A 106 -5.13 3.48 -10.56
C TYR A 106 -4.90 4.68 -11.46
N LYS A 107 -5.02 5.85 -10.89
CA LYS A 107 -4.68 7.11 -11.55
C LYS A 107 -3.99 8.02 -10.55
N GLU A 108 -3.19 8.93 -11.05
CA GLU A 108 -2.57 9.94 -10.21
C GLU A 108 -3.62 10.99 -9.84
N VAL A 109 -3.78 11.26 -8.55
CA VAL A 109 -4.82 12.16 -8.05
C VAL A 109 -4.21 13.46 -7.55
N TYR A 110 -3.02 13.38 -6.99
CA TYR A 110 -2.29 14.55 -6.50
C TYR A 110 -0.81 14.21 -6.38
N VAL A 111 0.00 15.26 -6.31
CA VAL A 111 1.43 15.13 -6.04
C VAL A 111 1.75 15.82 -4.72
N VAL A 112 2.79 15.34 -4.06
CA VAL A 112 3.27 15.97 -2.82
C VAL A 112 4.43 16.88 -3.16
N HIS A 113 4.34 18.12 -2.69
CA HIS A 113 5.45 19.06 -2.77
C HIS A 113 6.08 19.14 -1.39
N SER A 114 7.41 19.10 -1.33
CA SER A 114 8.09 19.22 -0.05
C SER A 114 9.23 20.21 -0.15
N MET A 115 9.50 20.87 0.96
CA MET A 115 10.62 21.79 1.07
C MET A 115 11.36 21.45 2.37
N GLU A 116 12.64 21.20 2.25
CA GLU A 116 13.47 20.99 3.43
C GLU A 116 13.75 22.32 4.10
N LEU A 117 13.62 22.33 5.42
CA LEU A 117 13.93 23.49 6.21
C LEU A 117 15.37 23.41 6.69
N LYS A 118 16.12 24.48 6.47
CA LYS A 118 17.49 24.55 6.96
C LYS A 118 17.48 24.88 8.45
N ASN A 119 18.34 24.20 9.19
CA ASN A 119 18.57 24.56 10.58
C ASN A 119 19.45 25.81 10.64
N GLU A 120 19.05 26.73 11.46
CA GLU A 120 19.86 27.96 11.71
C GLU A 120 20.83 27.72 12.85
#